data_2c0eebd89744f196572ede48bdfe26e0
#
_entry.id   2c0eebd89744f196572ede48bdfe26e0
#
_cell.length_a   1.000
_cell.length_b   1.000
_cell.length_c   1.000
_cell.angle_alpha   90.00
_cell.angle_beta   90.00
_cell.angle_gamma   90.00
#
_symmetry.space_group_name_H-M   'P 1'
#
loop_
_entity.id
_entity.type
_entity.pdbx_description
1 polymer ?
#
loop_
_entity_poly.entity_id
_entity_poly.type
_entity_poly.pdbx_seq_one_letter_code
_entity_poly.pdbx_strand_id
1 'polypeptide(L)'
;MASKKIVLLISNPQAYIYHVGAEEKKFAAEMNHLYESISYIYIPLLNMFASLEKDGVPYKIALVLSPVLCTLLKDPVVQQQYIAWLDGKIALGKSELERCTGDAAMCDVVKYHLEKAQEDRFCFTAVYGQDLLKKFSEYRKKGYVELLATCGTDVFLPHYADMDEVLNAQIETGLYAHRSFFGERAQGFWLPEMGYMPGIERVMQTYGVGYTVLDARAFLFSDPLVERGIFAPVRCGADVAAFARDNRIDDEVFGEKGYAASSAYCDVNRDIAFELIRERLEPFFRGARSRYASGYQYYGKRGKRSGRDSVYDPVCAAEQCKSDAASFFDKKLDVLAHAESLLPSSPVLSHICVFSSEQFLQWHEGIAWLENVYRYAAGKPASFAFFEDILASQTQLQSLQPYCSAAIGAGYGETLVANKNNRIVRHARKASERMIDLAERFPDDTGLKARLLNLSARELMLAQSCTWAKMIWDGTFPEYAEARFTESITAFINVFESLGANTVSTEWLTSYEAKHPIFPWINYRIFSKKR
;
A
#
# COMPACT_ATOMS: atom_id res chain seq x y z
N MET A 1 -13.80 0.21 -34.20
CA MET A 1 -12.66 -0.14 -33.35
C MET A 1 -13.04 0.12 -31.90
N ALA A 2 -12.70 -0.78 -30.99
CA ALA A 2 -12.93 -0.59 -29.57
C ALA A 2 -12.08 0.56 -29.02
N SER A 3 -12.61 1.31 -28.04
CA SER A 3 -11.80 2.27 -27.29
C SER A 3 -10.82 1.52 -26.38
N LYS A 4 -9.53 1.88 -26.44
CA LYS A 4 -8.45 1.24 -25.67
C LYS A 4 -8.16 2.05 -24.41
N LYS A 5 -8.33 1.45 -23.24
CA LYS A 5 -8.13 2.08 -21.95
C LYS A 5 -7.06 1.37 -21.15
N ILE A 6 -6.22 2.15 -20.45
CA ILE A 6 -5.24 1.64 -19.49
C ILE A 6 -5.61 2.22 -18.13
N VAL A 7 -5.68 1.36 -17.11
CA VAL A 7 -5.83 1.79 -15.73
C VAL A 7 -4.53 1.50 -14.99
N LEU A 8 -3.97 2.52 -14.37
CA LEU A 8 -2.85 2.38 -13.45
C LEU A 8 -3.39 2.52 -12.03
N LEU A 9 -3.13 1.52 -11.20
CA LEU A 9 -3.51 1.51 -9.79
C LEU A 9 -2.27 1.27 -8.93
N ILE A 10 -2.13 2.08 -7.87
CA ILE A 10 -1.09 1.87 -6.84
C ILE A 10 -1.78 1.56 -5.52
N SER A 11 -1.53 0.36 -4.98
CA SER A 11 -1.92 0.01 -3.62
C SER A 11 -0.83 0.43 -2.63
N ASN A 12 -1.25 1.01 -1.50
CA ASN A 12 -0.34 1.50 -0.47
C ASN A 12 -0.69 0.84 0.88
N PRO A 13 -0.32 -0.43 1.08
CA PRO A 13 -0.41 -1.10 2.37
C PRO A 13 0.57 -0.46 3.35
N GLN A 14 0.24 -0.44 4.63
CA GLN A 14 1.11 0.05 5.67
C GLN A 14 0.89 -0.70 6.98
N ALA A 15 1.94 -1.29 7.50
CA ALA A 15 1.91 -1.83 8.86
C ALA A 15 1.69 -0.71 9.88
N TYR A 16 0.88 -0.95 10.92
CA TYR A 16 0.71 0.02 11.97
C TYR A 16 1.99 0.18 12.78
N ILE A 17 2.45 1.42 12.92
CA ILE A 17 3.69 1.76 13.64
C ILE A 17 3.32 2.43 14.95
N TYR A 18 3.89 1.93 16.03
CA TYR A 18 3.77 2.52 17.35
C TYR A 18 4.95 3.47 17.60
N HIS A 19 4.65 4.68 18.02
CA HIS A 19 5.65 5.74 18.19
C HIS A 19 5.85 6.18 19.64
N VAL A 20 5.69 5.25 20.59
CA VAL A 20 5.71 5.59 22.02
C VAL A 20 6.97 5.09 22.72
N GLY A 21 7.78 6.03 23.24
CA GLY A 21 8.80 5.80 24.25
C GLY A 21 10.07 5.08 23.78
N ALA A 22 10.66 4.27 24.67
CA ALA A 22 11.95 3.60 24.41
C ALA A 22 11.94 2.62 23.23
N GLU A 23 10.78 2.19 22.76
CA GLU A 23 10.64 1.30 21.63
C GLU A 23 10.95 1.97 20.28
N GLU A 24 10.81 3.30 20.16
CA GLU A 24 11.20 4.04 18.96
C GLU A 24 12.62 3.73 18.51
N LYS A 25 13.56 3.70 19.47
CA LYS A 25 14.97 3.39 19.18
C LYS A 25 15.20 1.92 18.82
N LYS A 26 14.33 1.03 19.28
CA LYS A 26 14.41 -0.40 18.98
C LYS A 26 13.93 -0.69 17.57
N PHE A 27 12.85 -0.04 17.14
CA PHE A 27 12.16 -0.28 15.88
C PHE A 27 12.27 0.93 14.91
N ALA A 28 13.39 1.62 14.93
CA ALA A 28 13.64 2.79 14.09
C ALA A 28 13.69 2.44 12.59
N ALA A 29 14.04 1.21 12.22
CA ALA A 29 14.08 0.76 10.85
C ALA A 29 12.67 0.66 10.24
N GLU A 30 11.68 0.21 11.02
CA GLU A 30 10.28 0.11 10.60
C GLU A 30 9.65 1.50 10.43
N MET A 31 9.99 2.43 11.30
CA MET A 31 9.59 3.84 11.14
C MET A 31 10.25 4.47 9.91
N ASN A 32 11.52 4.16 9.66
CA ASN A 32 12.24 4.62 8.47
C ASN A 32 11.52 4.21 7.19
N HIS A 33 10.97 3.01 7.11
CA HIS A 33 10.21 2.52 5.96
C HIS A 33 9.01 3.43 5.61
N LEU A 34 8.28 3.96 6.61
CA LEU A 34 7.23 4.95 6.38
C LEU A 34 7.81 6.28 5.87
N TYR A 35 8.93 6.76 6.44
CA TYR A 35 9.55 8.01 6.01
C TYR A 35 10.09 7.92 4.58
N GLU A 36 10.66 6.77 4.22
CA GLU A 36 11.05 6.48 2.83
C GLU A 36 9.83 6.47 1.90
N SER A 37 8.71 5.86 2.32
CA SER A 37 7.47 5.89 1.52
C SER A 37 6.97 7.33 1.30
N ILE A 38 7.06 8.20 2.29
CA ILE A 38 6.71 9.62 2.13
C ILE A 38 7.64 10.30 1.11
N SER A 39 8.97 10.10 1.22
CA SER A 39 9.97 10.76 0.39
C SER A 39 10.09 10.20 -1.03
N TYR A 40 9.89 8.90 -1.21
CA TYR A 40 10.13 8.27 -2.52
C TYR A 40 8.84 7.94 -3.28
N ILE A 41 7.67 8.03 -2.62
CA ILE A 41 6.40 7.70 -3.25
C ILE A 41 5.39 8.83 -3.12
N TYR A 42 4.97 9.23 -1.91
CA TYR A 42 3.82 10.12 -1.74
C TYR A 42 4.11 11.57 -2.16
N ILE A 43 5.24 12.14 -1.77
CA ILE A 43 5.66 13.47 -2.24
C ILE A 43 5.94 13.46 -3.75
N PRO A 44 6.72 12.50 -4.31
CA PRO A 44 6.91 12.41 -5.75
C PRO A 44 5.61 12.24 -6.55
N LEU A 45 4.64 11.46 -6.08
CA LEU A 45 3.32 11.36 -6.72
C LEU A 45 2.61 12.70 -6.80
N LEU A 46 2.58 13.46 -5.69
CA LEU A 46 1.96 14.79 -5.67
C LEU A 46 2.71 15.79 -6.55
N ASN A 47 4.04 15.73 -6.58
CA ASN A 47 4.87 16.55 -7.46
C ASN A 47 4.61 16.18 -8.93
N MET A 48 4.51 14.90 -9.27
CA MET A 48 4.13 14.41 -10.61
C MET A 48 2.76 14.96 -11.03
N PHE A 49 1.75 14.91 -10.15
CA PHE A 49 0.41 15.43 -10.45
C PHE A 49 0.47 16.92 -10.75
N ALA A 50 1.21 17.69 -9.95
CA ALA A 50 1.39 19.11 -10.17
C ALA A 50 2.11 19.42 -11.49
N SER A 51 3.15 18.63 -11.82
CA SER A 51 3.92 18.75 -13.07
C SER A 51 3.06 18.45 -14.30
N LEU A 52 2.32 17.34 -14.31
CA LEU A 52 1.45 16.95 -15.41
C LEU A 52 0.28 17.94 -15.59
N GLU A 53 -0.33 18.42 -14.48
CA GLU A 53 -1.38 19.43 -14.53
C GLU A 53 -0.87 20.74 -15.12
N LYS A 54 0.31 21.22 -14.68
CA LYS A 54 0.96 22.44 -15.18
C LYS A 54 1.20 22.39 -16.69
N ASP A 55 1.65 21.24 -17.17
CA ASP A 55 2.01 21.04 -18.58
C ASP A 55 0.82 20.63 -19.45
N GLY A 56 -0.38 20.48 -18.88
CA GLY A 56 -1.60 20.07 -19.57
C GLY A 56 -1.57 18.64 -20.10
N VAL A 57 -0.74 17.77 -19.52
CA VAL A 57 -0.65 16.36 -19.89
C VAL A 57 -1.82 15.58 -19.26
N PRO A 58 -2.66 14.89 -20.04
CA PRO A 58 -3.79 14.16 -19.50
C PRO A 58 -3.32 12.92 -18.74
N TYR A 59 -3.81 12.76 -17.52
CA TYR A 59 -3.54 11.57 -16.70
C TYR A 59 -4.74 11.19 -15.84
N LYS A 60 -4.87 9.93 -15.54
CA LYS A 60 -5.80 9.36 -14.56
C LYS A 60 -5.09 8.22 -13.82
N ILE A 61 -5.19 8.18 -12.51
CA ILE A 61 -4.60 7.14 -11.69
C ILE A 61 -5.56 6.73 -10.57
N ALA A 62 -5.61 5.45 -10.27
CA ALA A 62 -6.32 4.91 -9.12
C ALA A 62 -5.33 4.67 -7.97
N LEU A 63 -5.71 5.05 -6.75
CA LEU A 63 -4.92 4.85 -5.54
C LEU A 63 -5.74 4.15 -4.47
N VAL A 64 -5.08 3.26 -3.72
CA VAL A 64 -5.58 2.71 -2.47
C VAL A 64 -4.69 3.24 -1.35
N LEU A 65 -5.25 4.05 -0.47
CA LEU A 65 -4.56 4.53 0.73
C LEU A 65 -5.20 3.83 1.93
N SER A 66 -4.47 2.90 2.55
CA SER A 66 -5.03 2.10 3.66
C SER A 66 -5.41 3.00 4.86
N PRO A 67 -6.44 2.65 5.64
CA PRO A 67 -6.81 3.43 6.82
C PRO A 67 -5.67 3.57 7.83
N VAL A 68 -4.81 2.55 7.93
CA VAL A 68 -3.60 2.57 8.74
C VAL A 68 -2.63 3.64 8.25
N LEU A 69 -2.32 3.67 6.96
CA LEU A 69 -1.49 4.70 6.34
C LEU A 69 -2.07 6.09 6.56
N CYS A 70 -3.37 6.27 6.29
CA CYS A 70 -4.05 7.55 6.47
C CYS A 70 -3.96 8.05 7.92
N THR A 71 -4.11 7.15 8.89
CA THR A 71 -3.97 7.48 10.31
C THR A 71 -2.56 7.97 10.63
N LEU A 72 -1.53 7.26 10.17
CA LEU A 72 -0.14 7.62 10.40
C LEU A 72 0.25 8.95 9.72
N LEU A 73 -0.20 9.19 8.50
CA LEU A 73 0.06 10.45 7.78
C LEU A 73 -0.61 11.68 8.44
N LYS A 74 -1.69 11.47 9.18
CA LYS A 74 -2.38 12.52 9.95
C LYS A 74 -1.86 12.70 11.37
N ASP A 75 -1.06 11.77 11.86
CA ASP A 75 -0.54 11.82 13.23
C ASP A 75 0.52 12.93 13.38
N PRO A 76 0.29 13.95 14.26
CA PRO A 76 1.23 15.04 14.43
C PRO A 76 2.61 14.57 14.93
N VAL A 77 2.67 13.49 15.70
CA VAL A 77 3.95 12.94 16.21
C VAL A 77 4.74 12.36 15.04
N VAL A 78 4.11 11.56 14.18
CA VAL A 78 4.73 11.01 12.98
C VAL A 78 5.21 12.12 12.03
N GLN A 79 4.41 13.17 11.85
CA GLN A 79 4.77 14.34 11.03
C GLN A 79 6.02 15.05 11.57
N GLN A 80 6.10 15.29 12.87
CA GLN A 80 7.27 15.92 13.50
C GLN A 80 8.51 15.01 13.43
N GLN A 81 8.35 13.73 13.63
CA GLN A 81 9.43 12.75 13.50
C GLN A 81 9.95 12.67 12.06
N TYR A 82 9.08 12.74 11.06
CA TYR A 82 9.48 12.79 9.64
C TYR A 82 10.29 14.05 9.32
N ILE A 83 9.86 15.24 9.80
CA ILE A 83 10.63 16.48 9.65
C ILE A 83 12.02 16.33 10.30
N ALA A 84 12.07 15.81 11.51
CA ALA A 84 13.32 15.57 12.21
C ALA A 84 14.23 14.56 11.50
N TRP A 85 13.64 13.53 10.85
CA TRP A 85 14.37 12.58 10.00
C TRP A 85 14.97 13.26 8.78
N LEU A 86 14.22 14.13 8.09
CA LEU A 86 14.73 14.92 6.96
C LEU A 86 15.85 15.87 7.39
N ASP A 87 15.72 16.54 8.54
CA ASP A 87 16.79 17.40 9.09
C ASP A 87 18.07 16.61 9.37
N GLY A 88 17.94 15.38 9.88
CA GLY A 88 19.07 14.45 10.05
C GLY A 88 19.69 14.03 8.73
N LYS A 89 18.89 13.72 7.73
CA LYS A 89 19.34 13.37 6.37
C LYS A 89 20.06 14.55 5.70
N ILE A 90 19.55 15.77 5.83
CA ILE A 90 20.20 16.99 5.31
C ILE A 90 21.55 17.24 6.01
N ALA A 91 21.62 17.06 7.32
CA ALA A 91 22.88 17.21 8.06
C ALA A 91 23.91 16.16 7.63
N LEU A 92 23.49 14.91 7.45
CA LEU A 92 24.33 13.84 6.93
C LEU A 92 24.87 14.18 5.53
N GLY A 93 24.02 14.65 4.62
CA GLY A 93 24.43 15.02 3.26
C GLY A 93 25.47 16.14 3.22
N LYS A 94 25.36 17.13 4.10
CA LYS A 94 26.37 18.19 4.23
C LYS A 94 27.72 17.63 4.69
N SER A 95 27.73 16.73 5.66
CA SER A 95 28.95 16.04 6.14
C SER A 95 29.56 15.14 5.05
N GLU A 96 28.71 14.46 4.26
CA GLU A 96 29.18 13.62 3.16
C GLU A 96 29.77 14.43 2.00
N LEU A 97 29.27 15.63 1.71
CA LEU A 97 29.88 16.54 0.74
C LEU A 97 31.32 16.91 1.12
N GLU A 98 31.55 17.21 2.42
CA GLU A 98 32.89 17.49 2.92
C GLU A 98 33.82 16.29 2.77
N ARG A 99 33.30 15.09 3.04
CA ARG A 99 34.05 13.82 2.91
C ARG A 99 34.45 13.51 1.47
N CYS A 100 33.57 13.77 0.51
CA CYS A 100 33.76 13.42 -0.89
C CYS A 100 34.54 14.47 -1.70
N THR A 101 35.09 15.52 -1.09
CA THR A 101 35.75 16.68 -1.74
C THR A 101 36.92 16.30 -2.67
N GLY A 102 37.33 15.12 -2.83
CA GLY A 102 38.36 14.69 -3.79
C GLY A 102 37.82 13.92 -4.99
N ASP A 103 36.52 13.62 -5.02
CA ASP A 103 35.90 12.82 -6.06
C ASP A 103 34.67 13.56 -6.61
N ALA A 104 34.79 14.14 -7.79
CA ALA A 104 33.76 14.97 -8.42
C ALA A 104 32.47 14.16 -8.69
N ALA A 105 32.58 12.93 -9.19
CA ALA A 105 31.42 12.10 -9.49
C ALA A 105 30.66 11.74 -8.23
N MET A 106 31.38 11.41 -7.16
CA MET A 106 30.77 11.12 -5.87
C MET A 106 30.10 12.36 -5.27
N CYS A 107 30.75 13.54 -5.37
CA CYS A 107 30.16 14.80 -4.91
C CYS A 107 28.85 15.12 -5.60
N ASP A 108 28.73 14.85 -6.90
CA ASP A 108 27.53 15.14 -7.66
C ASP A 108 26.36 14.24 -7.22
N VAL A 109 26.60 12.97 -6.92
CA VAL A 109 25.59 12.07 -6.35
C VAL A 109 25.16 12.50 -4.94
N VAL A 110 26.11 12.90 -4.09
CA VAL A 110 25.78 13.41 -2.75
C VAL A 110 24.95 14.68 -2.84
N LYS A 111 25.28 15.61 -3.74
CA LYS A 111 24.48 16.82 -3.99
C LYS A 111 23.06 16.46 -4.41
N TYR A 112 22.91 15.55 -5.37
CA TYR A 112 21.60 15.09 -5.83
C TYR A 112 20.71 14.60 -4.67
N HIS A 113 21.21 13.72 -3.80
CA HIS A 113 20.46 13.22 -2.65
C HIS A 113 20.19 14.31 -1.60
N LEU A 114 21.14 15.23 -1.39
CA LEU A 114 20.98 16.35 -0.48
C LEU A 114 19.89 17.32 -0.96
N GLU A 115 19.93 17.70 -2.23
CA GLU A 115 18.94 18.57 -2.86
C GLU A 115 17.54 17.94 -2.81
N LYS A 116 17.44 16.63 -3.09
CA LYS A 116 16.18 15.89 -2.93
C LYS A 116 15.66 15.93 -1.49
N ALA A 117 16.50 15.71 -0.49
CA ALA A 117 16.08 15.78 0.91
C ALA A 117 15.61 17.19 1.31
N GLN A 118 16.25 18.24 0.79
CA GLN A 118 15.87 19.64 1.01
C GLN A 118 14.52 19.94 0.32
N GLU A 119 14.33 19.46 -0.90
CA GLU A 119 13.08 19.58 -1.65
C GLU A 119 11.94 18.85 -0.94
N ASP A 120 12.14 17.61 -0.52
CA ASP A 120 11.15 16.83 0.22
C ASP A 120 10.69 17.57 1.48
N ARG A 121 11.65 18.14 2.23
CA ARG A 121 11.36 18.95 3.42
C ARG A 121 10.54 20.19 3.09
N PHE A 122 10.93 20.92 2.04
CA PHE A 122 10.20 22.11 1.59
C PHE A 122 8.79 21.74 1.10
N CYS A 123 8.67 20.71 0.26
CA CYS A 123 7.38 20.24 -0.23
C CYS A 123 6.47 19.83 0.93
N PHE A 124 6.96 19.01 1.87
CA PHE A 124 6.16 18.54 2.99
C PHE A 124 5.67 19.67 3.88
N THR A 125 6.55 20.61 4.24
CA THR A 125 6.22 21.68 5.21
C THR A 125 5.54 22.87 4.56
N ALA A 126 6.08 23.43 3.47
CA ALA A 126 5.63 24.67 2.87
C ALA A 126 4.56 24.47 1.77
N VAL A 127 4.74 23.46 0.88
CA VAL A 127 3.82 23.26 -0.25
C VAL A 127 2.58 22.48 0.17
N TYR A 128 2.77 21.39 0.93
CA TYR A 128 1.67 20.50 1.33
C TYR A 128 1.15 20.75 2.75
N GLY A 129 1.80 21.62 3.52
CA GLY A 129 1.35 21.99 4.86
C GLY A 129 1.21 20.81 5.81
N GLN A 130 2.07 19.80 5.66
CA GLN A 130 2.08 18.53 6.41
C GLN A 130 0.81 17.66 6.23
N ASP A 131 -0.07 18.01 5.29
CA ASP A 131 -1.32 17.30 5.03
C ASP A 131 -1.38 16.73 3.60
N LEU A 132 -0.70 15.60 3.39
CA LEU A 132 -0.67 14.93 2.09
C LEU A 132 -2.06 14.40 1.69
N LEU A 133 -2.87 13.92 2.65
CA LEU A 133 -4.21 13.38 2.35
C LEU A 133 -5.14 14.44 1.78
N LYS A 134 -5.05 15.67 2.31
CA LYS A 134 -5.79 16.80 1.75
C LYS A 134 -5.44 17.03 0.29
N LYS A 135 -4.15 16.90 -0.08
CA LYS A 135 -3.69 17.07 -1.47
C LYS A 135 -4.20 15.95 -2.37
N PHE A 136 -4.15 14.69 -1.96
CA PHE A 136 -4.77 13.59 -2.71
C PHE A 136 -6.27 13.82 -2.91
N SER A 137 -6.98 14.29 -1.88
CA SER A 137 -8.40 14.65 -1.99
C SER A 137 -8.65 15.81 -2.97
N GLU A 138 -7.77 16.81 -3.03
CA GLU A 138 -7.85 17.91 -4.01
C GLU A 138 -7.72 17.38 -5.45
N TYR A 139 -6.74 16.51 -5.74
CA TYR A 139 -6.57 15.91 -7.07
C TYR A 139 -7.71 14.96 -7.44
N ARG A 140 -8.30 14.26 -6.46
CA ARG A 140 -9.53 13.49 -6.67
C ARG A 140 -10.69 14.39 -7.11
N LYS A 141 -10.92 15.50 -6.42
CA LYS A 141 -11.97 16.47 -6.78
C LYS A 141 -11.78 17.11 -8.15
N LYS A 142 -10.55 17.24 -8.61
CA LYS A 142 -10.21 17.68 -9.96
C LYS A 142 -10.44 16.61 -11.04
N GLY A 143 -10.70 15.36 -10.67
CA GLY A 143 -10.92 14.26 -11.60
C GLY A 143 -9.65 13.64 -12.17
N TYR A 144 -8.52 13.77 -11.47
CA TYR A 144 -7.24 13.17 -11.86
C TYR A 144 -6.92 11.89 -11.08
N VAL A 145 -7.52 11.72 -9.90
CA VAL A 145 -7.26 10.57 -9.01
C VAL A 145 -8.58 9.91 -8.63
N GLU A 146 -8.64 8.58 -8.72
CA GLU A 146 -9.70 7.76 -8.18
C GLU A 146 -9.20 7.11 -6.89
N LEU A 147 -9.94 7.23 -5.79
CA LEU A 147 -9.58 6.65 -4.50
C LEU A 147 -10.49 5.47 -4.18
N LEU A 148 -9.91 4.27 -4.13
CA LEU A 148 -10.61 3.07 -3.69
C LEU A 148 -10.52 2.93 -2.17
N ALA A 149 -11.60 2.49 -1.54
CA ALA A 149 -11.56 2.07 -0.15
C ALA A 149 -10.90 0.68 -0.04
N THR A 150 -10.50 0.31 1.16
CA THR A 150 -10.01 -1.04 1.50
C THR A 150 -10.47 -1.43 2.89
N CYS A 151 -10.11 -2.60 3.40
CA CYS A 151 -10.43 -3.06 4.75
C CYS A 151 -9.87 -2.12 5.83
N GLY A 152 -10.39 -2.22 7.05
CA GLY A 152 -9.91 -1.43 8.18
C GLY A 152 -8.41 -1.61 8.44
N THR A 153 -7.94 -2.85 8.33
CA THR A 153 -6.51 -3.19 8.29
C THR A 153 -6.22 -4.05 7.06
N ASP A 154 -4.95 -4.33 6.77
CA ASP A 154 -4.56 -5.17 5.62
C ASP A 154 -4.86 -6.65 5.92
N VAL A 155 -6.13 -7.00 6.10
CA VAL A 155 -6.58 -8.36 6.40
C VAL A 155 -6.71 -9.19 5.13
N PHE A 156 -6.25 -10.44 5.15
CA PHE A 156 -6.53 -11.38 4.08
C PHE A 156 -7.89 -12.04 4.30
N LEU A 157 -8.94 -11.47 3.68
CA LEU A 157 -10.34 -11.86 3.91
C LEU A 157 -10.64 -13.36 3.70
N PRO A 158 -10.00 -14.08 2.73
CA PRO A 158 -10.23 -15.52 2.59
C PRO A 158 -9.96 -16.34 3.85
N HIS A 159 -9.08 -15.88 4.75
CA HIS A 159 -8.85 -16.55 6.03
C HIS A 159 -10.04 -16.48 6.99
N TYR A 160 -11.03 -15.64 6.72
CA TYR A 160 -12.20 -15.38 7.55
C TYR A 160 -13.51 -15.54 6.76
N ALA A 161 -13.48 -16.20 5.61
CA ALA A 161 -14.63 -16.31 4.71
C ALA A 161 -15.83 -17.07 5.33
N ASP A 162 -15.61 -17.82 6.41
CA ASP A 162 -16.62 -18.51 7.22
C ASP A 162 -17.09 -17.69 8.44
N MET A 163 -16.65 -16.43 8.57
CA MET A 163 -16.96 -15.52 9.68
C MET A 163 -17.50 -14.19 9.13
N ASP A 164 -18.77 -14.15 8.79
CA ASP A 164 -19.40 -12.95 8.20
C ASP A 164 -19.23 -11.71 9.08
N GLU A 165 -19.19 -11.87 10.40
CA GLU A 165 -19.00 -10.77 11.35
C GLU A 165 -17.63 -10.12 11.19
N VAL A 166 -16.58 -10.91 10.91
CA VAL A 166 -15.23 -10.40 10.65
C VAL A 166 -15.17 -9.68 9.31
N LEU A 167 -15.76 -10.27 8.26
CA LEU A 167 -15.85 -9.62 6.95
C LEU A 167 -16.57 -8.28 7.05
N ASN A 168 -17.74 -8.26 7.73
CA ASN A 168 -18.49 -7.04 7.99
C ASN A 168 -17.64 -6.01 8.75
N ALA A 169 -17.00 -6.41 9.85
CA ALA A 169 -16.22 -5.49 10.68
C ALA A 169 -15.08 -4.84 9.89
N GLN A 170 -14.34 -5.60 9.09
CA GLN A 170 -13.22 -5.10 8.32
C GLN A 170 -13.66 -4.19 7.16
N ILE A 171 -14.70 -4.58 6.42
CA ILE A 171 -15.22 -3.80 5.28
C ILE A 171 -15.87 -2.50 5.78
N GLU A 172 -16.74 -2.58 6.80
CA GLU A 172 -17.40 -1.42 7.37
C GLU A 172 -16.41 -0.40 7.94
N THR A 173 -15.42 -0.87 8.72
CA THR A 173 -14.38 0.00 9.27
C THR A 173 -13.57 0.68 8.17
N GLY A 174 -13.21 -0.05 7.12
CA GLY A 174 -12.49 0.50 5.98
C GLY A 174 -13.27 1.59 5.25
N LEU A 175 -14.55 1.34 4.96
CA LEU A 175 -15.44 2.31 4.30
C LEU A 175 -15.69 3.54 5.17
N TYR A 176 -15.86 3.35 6.48
CA TYR A 176 -16.02 4.47 7.41
C TYR A 176 -14.73 5.32 7.48
N ALA A 177 -13.57 4.68 7.60
CA ALA A 177 -12.28 5.37 7.58
C ALA A 177 -12.08 6.15 6.29
N HIS A 178 -12.33 5.54 5.13
CA HIS A 178 -12.26 6.22 3.83
C HIS A 178 -13.12 7.48 3.82
N ARG A 179 -14.38 7.37 4.22
CA ARG A 179 -15.30 8.52 4.29
C ARG A 179 -14.81 9.59 5.27
N SER A 180 -14.24 9.19 6.40
CA SER A 180 -13.71 10.12 7.41
C SER A 180 -12.53 10.91 6.89
N PHE A 181 -11.60 10.28 6.13
CA PHE A 181 -10.41 10.94 5.61
C PHE A 181 -10.68 11.77 4.35
N PHE A 182 -11.56 11.31 3.46
CA PHE A 182 -11.76 11.89 2.13
C PHE A 182 -13.13 12.58 1.93
N GLY A 183 -14.03 12.46 2.90
CA GLY A 183 -15.34 13.15 2.91
C GLY A 183 -16.41 12.51 2.04
N GLU A 184 -16.09 11.48 1.25
CA GLU A 184 -16.98 10.85 0.29
C GLU A 184 -16.95 9.33 0.38
N ARG A 185 -17.99 8.69 -0.15
CA ARG A 185 -18.07 7.23 -0.25
C ARG A 185 -17.30 6.75 -1.47
N ALA A 186 -16.46 5.75 -1.31
CA ALA A 186 -15.84 5.06 -2.44
C ALA A 186 -16.84 4.13 -3.13
N GLN A 187 -16.81 4.06 -4.45
CA GLN A 187 -17.52 3.05 -5.23
C GLN A 187 -16.67 1.79 -5.39
N GLY A 188 -15.35 1.96 -5.52
CA GLY A 188 -14.40 0.86 -5.62
C GLY A 188 -13.88 0.40 -4.26
N PHE A 189 -13.66 -0.91 -4.14
CA PHE A 189 -13.11 -1.50 -2.93
C PHE A 189 -11.95 -2.43 -3.29
N TRP A 190 -10.80 -2.20 -2.66
CA TRP A 190 -9.61 -3.02 -2.80
C TRP A 190 -9.58 -4.10 -1.73
N LEU A 191 -9.43 -5.34 -2.14
CA LEU A 191 -9.19 -6.47 -1.26
C LEU A 191 -7.68 -6.57 -0.98
N PRO A 192 -7.23 -6.49 0.27
CA PRO A 192 -5.81 -6.63 0.58
C PRO A 192 -5.23 -7.91 -0.03
N GLU A 193 -4.03 -7.79 -0.64
CA GLU A 193 -3.37 -8.86 -1.43
C GLU A 193 -4.25 -9.43 -2.56
N MET A 194 -5.29 -8.70 -3.00
CA MET A 194 -6.34 -9.18 -3.92
C MET A 194 -6.94 -10.52 -3.48
N GLY A 195 -6.98 -10.75 -2.15
CA GLY A 195 -7.49 -11.98 -1.57
C GLY A 195 -8.99 -12.10 -1.75
N TYR A 196 -9.42 -13.00 -2.63
CA TYR A 196 -10.81 -13.24 -2.97
C TYR A 196 -11.20 -14.71 -2.77
N MET A 197 -12.38 -14.90 -2.22
CA MET A 197 -13.09 -16.18 -2.15
C MET A 197 -14.56 -15.94 -2.45
N PRO A 198 -15.24 -16.82 -3.21
CA PRO A 198 -16.69 -16.71 -3.46
C PRO A 198 -17.50 -16.49 -2.18
N GLY A 199 -18.36 -15.49 -2.20
CA GLY A 199 -19.18 -15.07 -1.04
C GLY A 199 -18.76 -13.72 -0.46
N ILE A 200 -17.50 -13.29 -0.56
CA ILE A 200 -17.01 -11.99 -0.10
C ILE A 200 -17.76 -10.85 -0.80
N GLU A 201 -18.10 -11.02 -2.07
CA GLU A 201 -18.84 -10.04 -2.87
C GLU A 201 -20.25 -9.75 -2.30
N ARG A 202 -20.87 -10.70 -1.61
CA ARG A 202 -22.18 -10.49 -0.96
C ARG A 202 -22.09 -9.50 0.19
N VAL A 203 -21.03 -9.62 0.98
CA VAL A 203 -20.77 -8.66 2.07
C VAL A 203 -20.47 -7.29 1.49
N MET A 204 -19.63 -7.21 0.45
CA MET A 204 -19.33 -5.96 -0.25
C MET A 204 -20.60 -5.28 -0.79
N GLN A 205 -21.51 -6.04 -1.39
CA GLN A 205 -22.79 -5.54 -1.88
C GLN A 205 -23.64 -4.93 -0.77
N THR A 206 -23.70 -5.58 0.41
CA THR A 206 -24.45 -5.08 1.57
C THR A 206 -24.06 -3.67 1.94
N TYR A 207 -22.78 -3.33 1.76
CA TYR A 207 -22.26 -1.98 1.96
C TYR A 207 -22.31 -1.11 0.70
N GLY A 208 -22.86 -1.62 -0.41
CA GLY A 208 -23.03 -0.93 -1.68
C GLY A 208 -21.73 -0.59 -2.36
N VAL A 209 -20.76 -1.49 -2.27
CA VAL A 209 -19.56 -1.47 -3.11
C VAL A 209 -19.97 -1.76 -4.54
N GLY A 210 -19.53 -0.92 -5.49
CA GLY A 210 -19.87 -1.07 -6.90
C GLY A 210 -18.91 -2.00 -7.64
N TYR A 211 -17.63 -1.99 -7.30
CA TYR A 211 -16.62 -2.81 -7.98
C TYR A 211 -15.39 -3.12 -7.14
N THR A 212 -14.65 -4.14 -7.58
CA THR A 212 -13.36 -4.55 -7.01
C THR A 212 -12.36 -4.93 -8.10
N VAL A 213 -11.09 -5.12 -7.72
CA VAL A 213 -10.01 -5.59 -8.60
C VAL A 213 -9.49 -6.91 -8.08
N LEU A 214 -9.39 -7.92 -8.94
CA LEU A 214 -8.97 -9.27 -8.63
C LEU A 214 -7.69 -9.65 -9.40
N ASP A 215 -7.05 -10.73 -8.99
CA ASP A 215 -5.97 -11.31 -9.77
C ASP A 215 -6.52 -11.97 -11.07
N ALA A 216 -5.71 -12.02 -12.12
CA ALA A 216 -6.11 -12.65 -13.40
C ALA A 216 -6.65 -14.08 -13.25
N ARG A 217 -6.14 -14.84 -12.26
CA ARG A 217 -6.59 -16.23 -12.02
C ARG A 217 -8.06 -16.31 -11.64
N ALA A 218 -8.60 -15.28 -10.98
CA ALA A 218 -10.03 -15.22 -10.65
C ALA A 218 -10.91 -15.30 -11.88
N PHE A 219 -10.48 -14.71 -12.99
CA PHE A 219 -11.19 -14.72 -14.26
C PHE A 219 -10.89 -15.96 -15.08
N LEU A 220 -9.60 -16.34 -15.16
CA LEU A 220 -9.17 -17.47 -15.99
C LEU A 220 -9.75 -18.81 -15.55
N PHE A 221 -10.11 -18.95 -14.27
CA PHE A 221 -10.71 -20.16 -13.70
C PHE A 221 -12.17 -19.95 -13.25
N SER A 222 -12.85 -18.92 -13.78
CA SER A 222 -14.24 -18.59 -13.46
C SER A 222 -15.25 -19.58 -14.01
N ASP A 223 -16.46 -19.56 -13.45
CA ASP A 223 -17.60 -20.33 -13.94
C ASP A 223 -18.82 -19.39 -14.18
N PRO A 224 -19.37 -19.31 -15.42
CA PRO A 224 -18.77 -19.81 -16.67
C PRO A 224 -17.42 -19.16 -16.99
N LEU A 225 -16.69 -19.73 -17.95
CA LEU A 225 -15.41 -19.18 -18.39
C LEU A 225 -15.59 -17.77 -18.95
N VAL A 226 -14.63 -16.91 -18.64
CA VAL A 226 -14.63 -15.53 -19.09
C VAL A 226 -14.47 -15.44 -20.62
N GLU A 227 -15.33 -14.65 -21.29
CA GLU A 227 -15.33 -14.50 -22.74
C GLU A 227 -14.27 -13.52 -23.27
N ARG A 228 -13.96 -12.48 -22.50
CA ARG A 228 -13.05 -11.38 -22.89
C ARG A 228 -11.75 -11.36 -22.10
N GLY A 229 -11.37 -12.48 -21.49
CA GLY A 229 -10.17 -12.58 -20.67
C GLY A 229 -10.15 -11.51 -19.58
N ILE A 230 -8.99 -10.87 -19.39
CA ILE A 230 -8.79 -9.80 -18.38
C ILE A 230 -9.11 -8.40 -18.93
N PHE A 231 -9.58 -8.29 -20.18
CA PHE A 231 -9.68 -7.01 -20.89
C PHE A 231 -11.04 -6.32 -20.78
N ALA A 232 -11.98 -6.93 -20.06
CA ALA A 232 -13.28 -6.33 -19.78
C ALA A 232 -13.72 -6.67 -18.35
N PRO A 233 -14.46 -5.77 -17.68
CA PRO A 233 -15.04 -6.07 -16.39
C PRO A 233 -16.15 -7.13 -16.52
N VAL A 234 -16.38 -7.85 -15.43
CA VAL A 234 -17.43 -8.86 -15.30
C VAL A 234 -18.36 -8.50 -14.14
N ARG A 235 -19.53 -9.13 -14.07
CA ARG A 235 -20.43 -9.06 -12.94
C ARG A 235 -20.28 -10.32 -12.10
N CYS A 236 -19.91 -10.17 -10.84
CA CYS A 236 -19.92 -11.24 -9.85
C CYS A 236 -21.34 -11.52 -9.32
N GLY A 237 -21.51 -12.63 -8.62
CA GLY A 237 -22.82 -13.15 -8.18
C GLY A 237 -23.68 -12.22 -7.32
N ALA A 238 -23.19 -11.09 -6.85
CA ALA A 238 -23.92 -10.15 -6.00
C ALA A 238 -24.02 -8.73 -6.60
N ASP A 239 -24.10 -8.62 -7.92
CA ASP A 239 -24.12 -7.34 -8.65
C ASP A 239 -22.89 -6.42 -8.43
N VAL A 240 -21.82 -6.95 -7.87
CA VAL A 240 -20.54 -6.26 -7.78
C VAL A 240 -19.77 -6.49 -9.07
N ALA A 241 -19.27 -5.43 -9.69
CA ALA A 241 -18.39 -5.56 -10.85
C ALA A 241 -16.97 -5.96 -10.40
N ALA A 242 -16.28 -6.76 -11.18
CA ALA A 242 -14.87 -7.08 -10.96
C ALA A 242 -14.05 -6.77 -12.20
N PHE A 243 -12.84 -6.28 -11.96
CA PHE A 243 -11.78 -6.13 -12.95
C PHE A 243 -10.66 -7.11 -12.62
N ALA A 244 -9.96 -7.60 -13.64
CA ALA A 244 -8.79 -8.45 -13.43
C ALA A 244 -7.51 -7.68 -13.77
N ARG A 245 -6.50 -7.75 -12.89
CA ARG A 245 -5.16 -7.23 -13.22
C ARG A 245 -4.45 -8.13 -14.22
N ASP A 246 -3.52 -7.57 -14.99
CA ASP A 246 -2.51 -8.37 -15.67
C ASP A 246 -1.38 -8.71 -14.70
N ASN A 247 -1.27 -9.97 -14.28
CA ASN A 247 -0.26 -10.44 -13.34
C ASN A 247 1.16 -10.50 -13.94
N ARG A 248 1.32 -10.36 -15.26
CA ARG A 248 2.65 -10.27 -15.90
C ARG A 248 3.36 -8.94 -15.67
N ILE A 249 2.62 -7.92 -15.20
CA ILE A 249 3.17 -6.59 -14.92
C ILE A 249 4.28 -6.64 -13.87
N ASP A 250 4.13 -7.49 -12.85
CA ASP A 250 5.14 -7.63 -11.79
C ASP A 250 6.49 -8.04 -12.37
N ASP A 251 6.53 -9.07 -13.22
CA ASP A 251 7.76 -9.53 -13.87
C ASP A 251 8.27 -8.54 -14.93
N GLU A 252 7.38 -7.90 -15.68
CA GLU A 252 7.74 -6.94 -16.73
C GLU A 252 8.42 -5.70 -16.16
N VAL A 253 7.94 -5.20 -15.01
CA VAL A 253 8.46 -3.96 -14.42
C VAL A 253 9.51 -4.25 -13.36
N PHE A 254 9.26 -5.15 -12.42
CA PHE A 254 10.10 -5.37 -11.23
C PHE A 254 10.84 -6.71 -11.24
N GLY A 255 10.61 -7.59 -12.23
CA GLY A 255 11.32 -8.86 -12.34
C GLY A 255 12.81 -8.68 -12.62
N GLU A 256 13.58 -9.78 -12.57
CA GLU A 256 15.04 -9.78 -12.80
C GLU A 256 15.47 -9.21 -14.16
N LYS A 257 14.58 -9.17 -15.13
CA LYS A 257 14.78 -8.61 -16.47
C LYS A 257 13.82 -7.46 -16.75
N GLY A 258 13.09 -7.01 -15.73
CA GLY A 258 12.16 -5.90 -15.81
C GLY A 258 12.86 -4.55 -15.92
N TYR A 259 12.07 -3.52 -16.14
CA TYR A 259 12.60 -2.15 -16.27
C TYR A 259 13.41 -1.73 -15.03
N ALA A 260 12.85 -1.96 -13.84
CA ALA A 260 13.51 -1.59 -12.57
C ALA A 260 14.88 -2.26 -12.36
N ALA A 261 15.22 -3.32 -13.09
CA ALA A 261 16.50 -4.01 -12.97
C ALA A 261 17.63 -3.39 -13.81
N SER A 262 17.36 -2.29 -14.55
CA SER A 262 18.37 -1.61 -15.36
C SER A 262 19.55 -1.12 -14.52
N SER A 263 20.77 -1.29 -15.05
CA SER A 263 22.00 -0.80 -14.40
C SER A 263 22.13 0.73 -14.37
N ALA A 264 21.28 1.45 -15.10
CA ALA A 264 21.23 2.90 -15.05
C ALA A 264 20.57 3.43 -13.77
N TYR A 265 19.77 2.61 -13.08
CA TYR A 265 19.06 3.01 -11.88
C TYR A 265 19.86 2.82 -10.60
N CYS A 266 19.50 3.60 -9.59
CA CYS A 266 20.11 3.58 -8.27
C CYS A 266 19.98 2.18 -7.62
N ASP A 267 21.05 1.68 -7.02
CA ASP A 267 21.02 0.46 -6.21
C ASP A 267 20.60 0.81 -4.77
N VAL A 268 19.32 0.68 -4.49
CA VAL A 268 18.73 0.99 -3.18
C VAL A 268 19.29 0.12 -2.04
N ASN A 269 19.88 -1.05 -2.36
CA ASN A 269 20.48 -1.95 -1.37
C ASN A 269 21.90 -1.53 -0.98
N ARG A 270 22.49 -0.56 -1.67
CA ARG A 270 23.83 -0.05 -1.43
C ARG A 270 23.81 1.34 -0.82
N ASP A 271 23.32 1.41 0.40
CA ASP A 271 23.24 2.64 1.18
C ASP A 271 24.45 2.81 2.09
N ILE A 272 24.97 4.04 2.20
CA ILE A 272 26.12 4.35 3.06
C ILE A 272 25.89 3.98 4.53
N ALA A 273 24.63 3.90 4.96
CA ALA A 273 24.27 3.47 6.31
C ALA A 273 24.76 2.06 6.64
N PHE A 274 24.95 1.21 5.62
CA PHE A 274 25.45 -0.15 5.77
C PHE A 274 26.92 -0.30 5.40
N GLU A 275 27.50 0.65 4.64
CA GLU A 275 28.88 0.61 4.17
C GLU A 275 29.86 1.38 5.08
N LEU A 276 29.42 2.47 5.70
CA LEU A 276 30.28 3.29 6.57
C LEU A 276 30.29 2.80 8.02
N ILE A 277 31.31 3.21 8.79
CA ILE A 277 31.38 2.94 10.22
C ILE A 277 30.27 3.68 10.96
N ARG A 278 29.74 3.05 12.01
CA ARG A 278 28.56 3.55 12.74
C ARG A 278 28.79 4.91 13.37
N GLU A 279 29.97 5.16 13.89
CA GLU A 279 30.34 6.40 14.60
C GLU A 279 30.14 7.65 13.73
N ARG A 280 30.32 7.53 12.41
CA ARG A 280 30.07 8.63 11.48
C ARG A 280 28.59 8.90 11.25
N LEU A 281 27.78 7.89 11.41
CA LEU A 281 26.34 7.91 11.12
C LEU A 281 25.48 8.11 12.39
N GLU A 282 26.12 8.08 13.56
CA GLU A 282 25.41 8.18 14.85
C GLU A 282 24.54 9.44 14.99
N PRO A 283 24.94 10.63 14.49
CA PRO A 283 24.08 11.80 14.46
C PRO A 283 22.77 11.59 13.67
N PHE A 284 22.82 10.78 12.61
CA PHE A 284 21.65 10.39 11.83
C PHE A 284 20.83 9.31 12.55
N PHE A 285 21.45 8.27 13.06
CA PHE A 285 20.76 7.18 13.76
C PHE A 285 20.18 7.56 15.13
N ARG A 286 20.66 8.63 15.77
CA ARG A 286 20.13 9.17 17.05
C ARG A 286 20.00 8.10 18.15
N GLY A 287 20.92 7.16 18.21
CA GLY A 287 20.93 6.06 19.19
C GLY A 287 19.96 4.92 18.84
N ALA A 288 19.49 4.80 17.61
CA ALA A 288 18.75 3.63 17.15
C ALA A 288 19.56 2.36 17.34
N ARG A 289 18.91 1.23 17.71
CA ARG A 289 19.61 -0.05 17.92
C ARG A 289 20.08 -0.65 16.60
N SER A 290 19.22 -0.64 15.58
CA SER A 290 19.49 -1.17 14.26
C SER A 290 19.91 -0.09 13.29
N ARG A 291 20.71 -0.42 12.29
CA ARG A 291 20.93 0.42 11.14
C ARG A 291 19.69 0.40 10.25
N TYR A 292 19.42 1.50 9.59
CA TYR A 292 18.40 1.63 8.56
C TYR A 292 18.93 2.51 7.43
N ALA A 293 18.32 2.44 6.26
CA ALA A 293 18.77 3.18 5.10
C ALA A 293 18.76 4.69 5.35
N SER A 294 19.84 5.36 4.96
CA SER A 294 19.99 6.81 5.07
C SER A 294 19.39 7.56 3.89
N GLY A 295 19.16 6.85 2.77
CA GLY A 295 18.76 7.40 1.49
C GLY A 295 19.92 8.06 0.73
N TYR A 296 21.18 7.76 1.07
CA TYR A 296 22.40 8.12 0.33
C TYR A 296 22.98 6.87 -0.33
N GLN A 297 22.56 6.60 -1.56
CA GLN A 297 23.04 5.50 -2.38
C GLN A 297 23.93 6.06 -3.48
N TYR A 298 25.21 5.63 -3.52
CA TYR A 298 26.19 6.19 -4.42
C TYR A 298 26.41 5.43 -5.71
N TYR A 299 25.80 4.25 -5.83
CA TYR A 299 26.07 3.34 -6.94
C TYR A 299 24.81 3.00 -7.72
N GLY A 300 24.98 2.81 -9.03
CA GLY A 300 23.98 2.18 -9.88
C GLY A 300 23.91 0.67 -9.65
N LYS A 301 22.79 0.05 -10.06
CA LYS A 301 22.63 -1.41 -10.01
C LYS A 301 23.73 -2.10 -10.80
N ARG A 302 24.24 -3.22 -10.28
CA ARG A 302 25.32 -3.95 -10.95
C ARG A 302 24.85 -4.54 -12.28
N GLY A 303 25.43 -4.11 -13.37
CA GLY A 303 25.19 -4.72 -14.69
C GLY A 303 25.77 -6.14 -14.74
N LYS A 304 25.04 -7.08 -15.33
CA LYS A 304 25.45 -8.50 -15.46
C LYS A 304 26.81 -8.70 -16.16
N ARG A 305 27.33 -7.69 -16.90
CA ARG A 305 28.56 -7.80 -17.71
C ARG A 305 29.79 -7.10 -17.14
N SER A 306 29.65 -6.09 -16.27
CA SER A 306 30.80 -5.24 -15.92
C SER A 306 31.53 -5.68 -14.65
N GLY A 307 30.88 -6.32 -13.71
CA GLY A 307 31.50 -6.74 -12.43
C GLY A 307 32.07 -5.58 -11.58
N ARG A 308 32.09 -4.36 -12.10
CA ARG A 308 32.59 -3.16 -11.44
C ARG A 308 31.45 -2.29 -10.96
N ASP A 309 31.65 -1.67 -9.81
CA ASP A 309 30.74 -0.67 -9.28
C ASP A 309 30.81 0.59 -10.14
N SER A 310 29.68 1.09 -10.61
CA SER A 310 29.57 2.39 -11.29
C SER A 310 28.92 3.39 -10.35
N VAL A 311 29.45 4.59 -10.28
CA VAL A 311 28.81 5.69 -9.58
C VAL A 311 27.46 5.95 -10.26
N TYR A 312 26.42 6.17 -9.45
CA TYR A 312 25.08 6.47 -9.95
C TYR A 312 25.07 7.80 -10.71
N ASP A 313 24.44 7.82 -11.87
CA ASP A 313 24.27 9.01 -12.71
C ASP A 313 22.78 9.33 -12.87
N PRO A 314 22.25 10.35 -12.16
CA PRO A 314 20.85 10.74 -12.24
C PRO A 314 20.39 11.16 -13.66
N VAL A 315 21.31 11.69 -14.49
CA VAL A 315 21.00 12.10 -15.87
C VAL A 315 20.79 10.88 -16.75
N CYS A 316 21.69 9.91 -16.67
CA CYS A 316 21.52 8.63 -17.36
C CYS A 316 20.27 7.89 -16.91
N ALA A 317 19.96 7.90 -15.61
CA ALA A 317 18.74 7.31 -15.07
C ALA A 317 17.48 7.98 -15.62
N ALA A 318 17.46 9.31 -15.73
CA ALA A 318 16.33 10.05 -16.30
C ALA A 318 16.09 9.72 -17.78
N GLU A 319 17.14 9.59 -18.59
CA GLU A 319 17.02 9.17 -19.99
C GLU A 319 16.53 7.71 -20.11
N GLN A 320 17.02 6.82 -19.24
CA GLN A 320 16.53 5.44 -19.17
C GLN A 320 15.04 5.39 -18.82
N CYS A 321 14.56 6.21 -17.87
CA CYS A 321 13.14 6.33 -17.52
C CYS A 321 12.28 6.66 -18.74
N LYS A 322 12.71 7.58 -19.59
CA LYS A 322 11.96 7.95 -20.81
C LYS A 322 11.87 6.78 -21.79
N SER A 323 12.99 6.09 -22.01
CA SER A 323 13.05 4.91 -22.89
C SER A 323 12.17 3.78 -22.40
N ASP A 324 12.25 3.46 -21.09
CA ASP A 324 11.49 2.38 -20.48
C ASP A 324 9.99 2.70 -20.44
N ALA A 325 9.61 3.96 -20.20
CA ALA A 325 8.24 4.42 -20.23
C ALA A 325 7.61 4.28 -21.62
N ALA A 326 8.35 4.65 -22.68
CA ALA A 326 7.91 4.48 -24.05
C ALA A 326 7.72 2.99 -24.39
N SER A 327 8.69 2.15 -24.05
CA SER A 327 8.62 0.71 -24.27
C SER A 327 7.44 0.06 -23.53
N PHE A 328 7.21 0.46 -22.28
CA PHE A 328 6.07 -0.04 -21.49
C PHE A 328 4.75 0.31 -22.16
N PHE A 329 4.55 1.57 -22.50
CA PHE A 329 3.28 2.02 -23.08
C PHE A 329 3.01 1.36 -24.45
N ASP A 330 4.01 1.29 -25.33
CA ASP A 330 3.87 0.66 -26.64
C ASP A 330 3.52 -0.83 -26.51
N LYS A 331 4.14 -1.57 -25.57
CA LYS A 331 3.72 -2.95 -25.29
C LYS A 331 2.26 -3.07 -24.83
N LYS A 332 1.76 -2.09 -24.02
CA LYS A 332 0.33 -2.11 -23.62
C LYS A 332 -0.58 -1.85 -24.80
N LEU A 333 -0.17 -0.98 -25.73
CA LEU A 333 -0.89 -0.78 -26.99
C LEU A 333 -0.96 -2.06 -27.83
N ASP A 334 0.17 -2.75 -27.98
CA ASP A 334 0.24 -4.00 -28.74
C ASP A 334 -0.63 -5.10 -28.12
N VAL A 335 -0.61 -5.24 -26.80
CA VAL A 335 -1.46 -6.20 -26.07
C VAL A 335 -2.94 -5.89 -26.32
N LEU A 336 -3.35 -4.62 -26.21
CA LEU A 336 -4.74 -4.21 -26.47
C LEU A 336 -5.14 -4.36 -27.94
N ALA A 337 -4.23 -4.12 -28.87
CA ALA A 337 -4.47 -4.32 -30.30
C ALA A 337 -4.65 -5.81 -30.62
N HIS A 338 -3.81 -6.66 -30.04
CA HIS A 338 -3.92 -8.10 -30.19
C HIS A 338 -5.23 -8.63 -29.57
N ALA A 339 -5.58 -8.17 -28.37
CA ALA A 339 -6.85 -8.52 -27.73
C ALA A 339 -8.06 -8.11 -28.59
N GLU A 340 -8.06 -6.91 -29.19
CA GLU A 340 -9.12 -6.47 -30.10
C GLU A 340 -9.30 -7.39 -31.31
N SER A 341 -8.21 -7.98 -31.82
CA SER A 341 -8.25 -8.90 -32.95
C SER A 341 -8.80 -10.28 -32.65
N LEU A 342 -8.74 -10.72 -31.40
CA LEU A 342 -9.10 -12.08 -30.98
C LEU A 342 -10.42 -12.17 -30.21
N LEU A 343 -10.82 -11.10 -29.53
CA LEU A 343 -11.95 -11.12 -28.60
C LEU A 343 -13.26 -10.69 -29.29
N PRO A 344 -14.41 -11.12 -28.75
CA PRO A 344 -15.71 -10.62 -29.20
C PRO A 344 -15.81 -9.11 -29.12
N SER A 345 -16.59 -8.51 -30.01
CA SER A 345 -16.76 -7.05 -30.07
C SER A 345 -17.11 -6.45 -28.72
N SER A 346 -16.35 -5.45 -28.29
CA SER A 346 -16.57 -4.68 -27.08
C SER A 346 -16.44 -3.19 -27.40
N PRO A 347 -17.28 -2.33 -26.82
CA PRO A 347 -17.13 -0.88 -27.00
C PRO A 347 -15.82 -0.37 -26.41
N VAL A 348 -15.33 -1.00 -25.33
CA VAL A 348 -14.10 -0.64 -24.62
C VAL A 348 -13.35 -1.90 -24.22
N LEU A 349 -12.04 -1.92 -24.49
CA LEU A 349 -11.10 -2.85 -23.91
C LEU A 349 -10.20 -2.13 -22.92
N SER A 350 -10.00 -2.74 -21.76
CA SER A 350 -9.19 -2.17 -20.68
C SER A 350 -8.03 -3.08 -20.30
N HIS A 351 -6.90 -2.49 -19.99
CA HIS A 351 -5.73 -3.17 -19.45
C HIS A 351 -5.41 -2.63 -18.05
N ILE A 352 -5.52 -3.48 -17.03
CA ILE A 352 -5.38 -3.08 -15.63
C ILE A 352 -3.97 -3.40 -15.16
N CYS A 353 -3.19 -2.35 -14.90
CA CYS A 353 -1.83 -2.42 -14.37
C CYS A 353 -1.88 -2.04 -12.88
N VAL A 354 -1.57 -3.00 -12.03
CA VAL A 354 -1.56 -2.81 -10.58
C VAL A 354 -0.13 -2.83 -10.07
N PHE A 355 0.21 -1.87 -9.23
CA PHE A 355 1.49 -1.75 -8.56
C PHE A 355 1.29 -1.67 -7.04
N SER A 356 2.33 -2.03 -6.30
CA SER A 356 2.41 -1.76 -4.85
C SER A 356 3.43 -0.67 -4.57
N SER A 357 3.16 0.18 -3.58
CA SER A 357 4.14 1.14 -3.09
C SER A 357 5.44 0.47 -2.60
N GLU A 358 5.35 -0.74 -2.05
CA GLU A 358 6.52 -1.53 -1.63
C GLU A 358 7.47 -1.83 -2.81
N GLN A 359 6.93 -2.05 -4.01
CA GLN A 359 7.73 -2.27 -5.23
C GLN A 359 8.47 -1.00 -5.64
N PHE A 360 7.83 0.16 -5.54
CA PHE A 360 8.49 1.45 -5.85
C PHE A 360 9.56 1.83 -4.84
N LEU A 361 9.51 1.38 -3.60
CA LEU A 361 10.61 1.57 -2.65
C LEU A 361 11.90 0.84 -3.07
N GLN A 362 11.79 -0.20 -3.90
CA GLN A 362 12.93 -0.89 -4.48
C GLN A 362 13.44 -0.23 -5.79
N TRP A 363 12.80 0.87 -6.21
CA TRP A 363 13.12 1.58 -7.44
C TRP A 363 12.79 3.08 -7.30
N HIS A 364 13.76 3.85 -6.85
CA HIS A 364 13.57 5.28 -6.54
C HIS A 364 13.19 6.14 -7.75
N GLU A 365 13.51 5.71 -8.96
CA GLU A 365 13.13 6.39 -10.20
C GLU A 365 11.71 6.01 -10.68
N GLY A 366 11.03 5.09 -10.01
CA GLY A 366 9.77 4.52 -10.46
C GLY A 366 8.65 5.55 -10.65
N ILE A 367 8.55 6.59 -9.81
CA ILE A 367 7.54 7.64 -9.98
C ILE A 367 7.92 8.58 -11.14
N ALA A 368 9.20 8.85 -11.35
CA ALA A 368 9.66 9.60 -12.53
C ALA A 368 9.41 8.80 -13.84
N TRP A 369 9.60 7.49 -13.81
CA TRP A 369 9.20 6.60 -14.91
C TRP A 369 7.69 6.69 -15.17
N LEU A 370 6.86 6.65 -14.13
CA LEU A 370 5.41 6.77 -14.25
C LEU A 370 4.98 8.11 -14.87
N GLU A 371 5.62 9.22 -14.49
CA GLU A 371 5.39 10.52 -15.12
C GLU A 371 5.70 10.47 -16.63
N ASN A 372 6.83 9.85 -17.01
CA ASN A 372 7.20 9.71 -18.41
C ASN A 372 6.22 8.79 -19.18
N VAL A 373 5.60 7.79 -18.54
CA VAL A 373 4.54 6.99 -19.16
C VAL A 373 3.34 7.89 -19.56
N TYR A 374 2.89 8.79 -18.69
CA TYR A 374 1.81 9.73 -19.01
C TYR A 374 2.22 10.72 -20.12
N ARG A 375 3.44 11.26 -20.05
CA ARG A 375 3.95 12.20 -21.06
C ARG A 375 4.06 11.55 -22.43
N TYR A 376 4.56 10.32 -22.50
CA TYR A 376 4.68 9.58 -23.76
C TYR A 376 3.33 9.17 -24.33
N ALA A 377 2.35 8.89 -23.49
CA ALA A 377 1.01 8.50 -23.91
C ALA A 377 0.19 9.63 -24.54
N ALA A 378 0.58 10.89 -24.33
CA ALA A 378 -0.15 12.04 -24.86
C ALA A 378 -0.23 11.99 -26.39
N GLY A 379 -1.48 12.01 -26.92
CA GLY A 379 -1.74 11.91 -28.37
C GLY A 379 -1.68 10.50 -28.96
N LYS A 380 -1.47 9.46 -28.16
CA LYS A 380 -1.49 8.06 -28.59
C LYS A 380 -2.92 7.49 -28.63
N PRO A 381 -3.16 6.36 -29.32
CA PRO A 381 -4.50 5.79 -29.51
C PRO A 381 -5.13 5.10 -28.30
N ALA A 382 -4.41 4.94 -27.20
CA ALA A 382 -4.97 4.53 -25.91
C ALA A 382 -4.94 5.68 -24.92
N SER A 383 -5.88 5.68 -23.97
CA SER A 383 -5.94 6.71 -22.92
C SER A 383 -6.07 6.08 -21.54
N PHE A 384 -5.59 6.80 -20.53
CA PHE A 384 -5.81 6.41 -19.14
C PHE A 384 -7.25 6.66 -18.73
N ALA A 385 -7.80 5.78 -17.91
CA ALA A 385 -9.17 5.82 -17.44
C ALA A 385 -9.28 5.41 -15.99
N PHE A 386 -10.37 5.78 -15.35
CA PHE A 386 -10.79 5.21 -14.07
C PHE A 386 -11.60 3.93 -14.30
N PHE A 387 -11.73 3.12 -13.26
CA PHE A 387 -12.62 1.96 -13.27
C PHE A 387 -14.08 2.37 -13.53
N GLU A 388 -14.53 3.46 -12.91
CA GLU A 388 -15.88 4.01 -13.13
C GLU A 388 -16.12 4.44 -14.57
N ASP A 389 -15.14 5.04 -15.25
CA ASP A 389 -15.25 5.43 -16.67
C ASP A 389 -15.47 4.19 -17.55
N ILE A 390 -14.77 3.10 -17.24
CA ILE A 390 -14.87 1.87 -18.00
C ILE A 390 -16.25 1.23 -17.77
N LEU A 391 -16.73 1.15 -16.53
CA LEU A 391 -18.05 0.63 -16.20
C LEU A 391 -19.15 1.43 -16.89
N ALA A 392 -19.08 2.75 -16.86
CA ALA A 392 -20.04 3.62 -17.50
C ALA A 392 -20.11 3.45 -19.04
N SER A 393 -19.03 2.95 -19.64
CA SER A 393 -18.94 2.73 -21.08
C SER A 393 -19.33 1.32 -21.54
N GLN A 394 -19.57 0.38 -20.60
CA GLN A 394 -20.04 -0.97 -20.92
C GLN A 394 -21.56 -1.00 -21.03
N THR A 395 -22.07 -1.62 -22.10
CA THR A 395 -23.52 -1.84 -22.27
C THR A 395 -24.03 -3.04 -21.50
N GLN A 396 -23.17 -4.04 -21.33
CA GLN A 396 -23.49 -5.28 -20.62
C GLN A 396 -22.20 -5.90 -20.06
N LEU A 397 -22.29 -6.45 -18.86
CA LEU A 397 -21.23 -7.22 -18.24
C LEU A 397 -21.57 -8.71 -18.29
N GLN A 398 -20.61 -9.56 -18.65
CA GLN A 398 -20.75 -11.00 -18.51
C GLN A 398 -20.92 -11.34 -17.03
N SER A 399 -21.95 -12.10 -16.68
CA SER A 399 -22.14 -12.63 -15.33
C SER A 399 -21.36 -13.92 -15.18
N LEU A 400 -20.53 -14.02 -14.16
CA LEU A 400 -19.76 -15.21 -13.82
C LEU A 400 -19.42 -15.21 -12.32
N GLN A 401 -19.05 -16.39 -11.81
CA GLN A 401 -18.47 -16.52 -10.48
C GLN A 401 -16.94 -16.57 -10.62
N PRO A 402 -16.22 -15.53 -10.12
CA PRO A 402 -14.77 -15.58 -10.10
C PRO A 402 -14.26 -16.70 -9.20
N TYR A 403 -13.10 -17.27 -9.57
CA TYR A 403 -12.47 -18.30 -8.76
C TYR A 403 -11.68 -17.68 -7.59
N CYS A 404 -11.44 -18.47 -6.54
CA CYS A 404 -10.60 -18.01 -5.43
C CYS A 404 -9.19 -17.67 -5.91
N SER A 405 -8.67 -16.52 -5.45
CA SER A 405 -7.36 -16.02 -5.91
C SER A 405 -6.75 -15.01 -4.96
N ALA A 406 -5.46 -14.78 -5.11
CA ALA A 406 -4.73 -13.72 -4.43
C ALA A 406 -3.55 -13.25 -5.28
N ALA A 407 -2.96 -12.09 -4.92
CA ALA A 407 -1.72 -11.60 -5.54
C ALA A 407 -0.47 -12.26 -4.94
N ILE A 408 -0.57 -12.78 -3.72
CA ILE A 408 0.56 -13.30 -2.93
C ILE A 408 0.68 -14.82 -3.04
N GLY A 409 1.91 -15.32 -2.95
CA GLY A 409 2.24 -16.73 -3.08
C GLY A 409 2.09 -17.23 -4.52
N ALA A 410 1.69 -18.49 -4.69
CA ALA A 410 1.34 -19.05 -6.00
C ALA A 410 -0.02 -18.56 -6.54
N GLY A 411 -0.64 -17.61 -5.84
CA GLY A 411 -1.91 -17.01 -6.21
C GLY A 411 -3.08 -17.36 -5.31
N TYR A 412 -2.81 -17.91 -4.12
CA TYR A 412 -3.85 -18.35 -3.16
C TYR A 412 -3.55 -17.95 -1.72
N GLY A 413 -2.50 -17.17 -1.47
CA GLY A 413 -2.15 -16.70 -0.13
C GLY A 413 -1.52 -17.73 0.80
N GLU A 414 -1.03 -18.87 0.27
CA GLU A 414 -0.46 -19.98 1.05
C GLU A 414 0.77 -19.59 1.86
N THR A 415 1.52 -18.55 1.42
CA THR A 415 2.68 -18.04 2.16
C THR A 415 2.30 -17.37 3.49
N LEU A 416 1.03 -16.96 3.66
CA LEU A 416 0.53 -16.36 4.89
C LEU A 416 0.22 -17.40 5.98
N VAL A 417 0.17 -18.69 5.64
CA VAL A 417 -0.12 -19.80 6.56
C VAL A 417 0.97 -20.88 6.54
N ALA A 418 2.17 -20.51 6.17
CA ALA A 418 3.32 -21.41 6.17
C ALA A 418 3.75 -21.76 7.60
N ASN A 419 4.58 -22.81 7.75
CA ASN A 419 4.99 -23.33 9.07
C ASN A 419 5.58 -22.26 10.00
N LYS A 420 6.30 -21.26 9.46
CA LYS A 420 6.94 -20.22 10.27
C LYS A 420 6.00 -19.10 10.74
N ASN A 421 4.83 -18.93 10.14
CA ASN A 421 3.91 -17.83 10.43
C ASN A 421 2.44 -18.22 10.67
N ASN A 422 2.05 -19.48 10.50
CA ASN A 422 0.64 -19.91 10.62
C ASN A 422 -0.01 -19.62 11.98
N ARG A 423 0.79 -19.44 13.03
CA ARG A 423 0.30 -19.06 14.36
C ARG A 423 -0.42 -17.72 14.35
N ILE A 424 0.01 -16.78 13.49
CA ILE A 424 -0.63 -15.45 13.35
C ILE A 424 -2.11 -15.63 13.02
N VAL A 425 -2.41 -16.32 11.93
CA VAL A 425 -3.80 -16.54 11.49
C VAL A 425 -4.58 -17.37 12.50
N ARG A 426 -3.98 -18.45 13.05
CA ARG A 426 -4.65 -19.32 14.01
C ARG A 426 -5.08 -18.58 15.28
N HIS A 427 -4.21 -17.74 15.86
CA HIS A 427 -4.54 -16.98 17.06
C HIS A 427 -5.51 -15.83 16.75
N ALA A 428 -5.36 -15.13 15.63
CA ALA A 428 -6.28 -14.09 15.21
C ALA A 428 -7.69 -14.65 14.96
N ARG A 429 -7.83 -15.81 14.30
CA ARG A 429 -9.14 -16.48 14.14
C ARG A 429 -9.78 -16.84 15.48
N LYS A 430 -8.99 -17.42 16.40
CA LYS A 430 -9.52 -17.77 17.74
C LYS A 430 -9.95 -16.54 18.54
N ALA A 431 -9.22 -15.44 18.43
CA ALA A 431 -9.62 -14.17 19.02
C ALA A 431 -10.88 -13.59 18.35
N SER A 432 -11.03 -13.79 17.03
CA SER A 432 -12.25 -13.38 16.29
C SER A 432 -13.51 -14.12 16.79
N GLU A 433 -13.43 -15.44 16.96
CA GLU A 433 -14.54 -16.22 17.56
C GLU A 433 -14.95 -15.67 18.93
N ARG A 434 -13.94 -15.39 19.78
CA ARG A 434 -14.18 -14.82 21.11
C ARG A 434 -14.75 -13.39 21.06
N MET A 435 -14.35 -12.58 20.08
CA MET A 435 -14.88 -11.22 19.92
C MET A 435 -16.34 -11.24 19.49
N ILE A 436 -16.72 -12.15 18.60
CA ILE A 436 -18.12 -12.38 18.21
C ILE A 436 -18.96 -12.77 19.45
N ASP A 437 -18.46 -13.72 20.25
CA ASP A 437 -19.10 -14.11 21.51
C ASP A 437 -19.26 -12.93 22.48
N LEU A 438 -18.23 -12.08 22.62
CA LEU A 438 -18.30 -10.88 23.46
C LEU A 438 -19.35 -9.90 22.95
N ALA A 439 -19.40 -9.65 21.65
CA ALA A 439 -20.36 -8.73 21.05
C ALA A 439 -21.82 -9.20 21.24
N GLU A 440 -22.07 -10.52 21.15
CA GLU A 440 -23.39 -11.11 21.41
C GLU A 440 -23.74 -11.12 22.90
N ARG A 441 -22.75 -11.34 23.78
CA ARG A 441 -22.97 -11.38 25.25
C ARG A 441 -23.22 -9.99 25.83
N PHE A 442 -22.66 -8.95 25.22
CA PHE A 442 -22.74 -7.58 25.71
C PHE A 442 -23.34 -6.62 24.66
N PRO A 443 -24.63 -6.81 24.26
CA PRO A 443 -25.20 -6.08 23.12
C PRO A 443 -25.39 -4.58 23.39
N ASP A 444 -25.63 -4.18 24.64
CA ASP A 444 -26.01 -2.81 25.01
C ASP A 444 -25.15 -2.19 26.12
N ASP A 445 -23.93 -2.73 26.34
CA ASP A 445 -23.06 -2.20 27.39
C ASP A 445 -22.57 -0.78 27.09
N THR A 446 -22.35 -0.01 28.13
CA THR A 446 -21.93 1.39 28.11
C THR A 446 -20.80 1.63 29.10
N GLY A 447 -20.23 2.85 29.09
CA GLY A 447 -19.23 3.26 30.07
C GLY A 447 -17.92 2.47 29.93
N LEU A 448 -17.36 2.05 31.06
CA LEU A 448 -16.05 1.38 31.11
C LEU A 448 -16.02 0.05 30.36
N LYS A 449 -17.11 -0.73 30.44
CA LYS A 449 -17.17 -2.01 29.74
C LYS A 449 -17.20 -1.84 28.22
N ALA A 450 -17.96 -0.87 27.70
CA ALA A 450 -17.94 -0.55 26.28
C ALA A 450 -16.56 -0.08 25.80
N ARG A 451 -15.82 0.71 26.61
CA ARG A 451 -14.44 1.12 26.29
C ARG A 451 -13.51 -0.09 26.16
N LEU A 452 -13.60 -1.06 27.09
CA LEU A 452 -12.82 -2.30 27.03
C LEU A 452 -13.15 -3.13 25.78
N LEU A 453 -14.44 -3.28 25.46
CA LEU A 453 -14.89 -4.00 24.28
C LEU A 453 -14.44 -3.30 22.99
N ASN A 454 -14.45 -1.96 22.95
CA ASN A 454 -13.93 -1.20 21.81
C ASN A 454 -12.41 -1.35 21.67
N LEU A 455 -11.66 -1.37 22.79
CA LEU A 455 -10.24 -1.66 22.76
C LEU A 455 -10.00 -3.08 22.20
N SER A 456 -10.74 -4.09 22.68
CA SER A 456 -10.63 -5.45 22.15
C SER A 456 -10.87 -5.52 20.64
N ALA A 457 -11.91 -4.86 20.15
CA ALA A 457 -12.23 -4.79 18.72
C ALA A 457 -11.08 -4.17 17.92
N ARG A 458 -10.51 -3.07 18.40
CA ARG A 458 -9.36 -2.39 17.80
C ARG A 458 -8.13 -3.28 17.74
N GLU A 459 -7.74 -3.87 18.87
CA GLU A 459 -6.56 -4.72 18.96
C GLU A 459 -6.71 -5.99 18.11
N LEU A 460 -7.91 -6.55 18.07
CA LEU A 460 -8.19 -7.68 17.18
C LEU A 460 -8.02 -7.30 15.72
N MET A 461 -8.52 -6.15 15.28
CA MET A 461 -8.36 -5.70 13.89
C MET A 461 -6.89 -5.50 13.54
N LEU A 462 -6.08 -4.94 14.45
CA LEU A 462 -4.62 -4.83 14.24
C LEU A 462 -3.96 -6.21 14.14
N ALA A 463 -4.37 -7.17 14.97
CA ALA A 463 -3.85 -8.54 14.92
C ALA A 463 -4.27 -9.31 13.66
N GLN A 464 -5.39 -8.98 13.03
CA GLN A 464 -5.88 -9.61 11.80
C GLN A 464 -5.09 -9.19 10.55
N SER A 465 -4.25 -8.15 10.61
CA SER A 465 -3.43 -7.72 9.46
C SER A 465 -2.55 -8.87 8.97
N CYS A 466 -2.64 -9.18 7.69
CA CYS A 466 -1.78 -10.18 7.05
C CYS A 466 -0.33 -9.69 6.88
N THR A 467 -0.10 -8.40 7.04
CA THR A 467 1.24 -7.80 6.98
C THR A 467 2.19 -8.45 7.98
N TRP A 468 1.70 -8.83 9.16
CA TRP A 468 2.53 -9.54 10.17
C TRP A 468 3.01 -10.89 9.66
N ALA A 469 2.13 -11.68 9.06
CA ALA A 469 2.48 -12.98 8.48
C ALA A 469 3.42 -12.81 7.27
N LYS A 470 3.20 -11.80 6.44
CA LYS A 470 4.04 -11.45 5.29
C LYS A 470 5.46 -11.08 5.73
N MET A 471 5.61 -10.16 6.67
CA MET A 471 6.91 -9.76 7.21
C MET A 471 7.72 -10.94 7.77
N ILE A 472 7.05 -11.87 8.48
CA ILE A 472 7.71 -13.08 8.98
C ILE A 472 8.10 -14.01 7.82
N TRP A 473 7.27 -14.11 6.78
CA TRP A 473 7.56 -14.93 5.61
C TRP A 473 8.76 -14.39 4.82
N ASP A 474 8.75 -13.10 4.52
CA ASP A 474 9.78 -12.45 3.70
C ASP A 474 11.08 -12.21 4.48
N GLY A 475 11.01 -12.25 5.81
CA GLY A 475 12.14 -11.90 6.68
C GLY A 475 12.34 -10.38 6.83
N THR A 476 11.37 -9.58 6.39
CA THR A 476 11.38 -8.11 6.54
C THR A 476 10.80 -7.76 7.90
N PHE A 477 11.63 -7.31 8.84
CA PHE A 477 11.24 -6.94 10.20
C PHE A 477 10.46 -8.03 10.99
N PRO A 478 10.89 -9.31 11.00
CA PRO A 478 10.12 -10.39 11.62
C PRO A 478 9.95 -10.20 13.14
N GLU A 479 10.95 -9.67 13.83
CA GLU A 479 10.87 -9.40 15.28
C GLU A 479 9.83 -8.31 15.60
N TYR A 480 9.73 -7.31 14.74
CA TYR A 480 8.71 -6.27 14.87
C TYR A 480 7.31 -6.85 14.69
N ALA A 481 7.10 -7.61 13.61
CA ALA A 481 5.82 -8.24 13.31
C ALA A 481 5.35 -9.13 14.47
N GLU A 482 6.26 -9.96 15.02
CA GLU A 482 5.96 -10.81 16.17
C GLU A 482 5.63 -10.01 17.43
N ALA A 483 6.39 -8.95 17.70
CA ALA A 483 6.17 -8.11 18.87
C ALA A 483 4.81 -7.41 18.78
N ARG A 484 4.47 -6.83 17.63
CA ARG A 484 3.18 -6.11 17.45
C ARG A 484 1.99 -7.04 17.47
N PHE A 485 2.07 -8.16 16.76
CA PHE A 485 1.03 -9.18 16.81
C PHE A 485 0.79 -9.69 18.23
N THR A 486 1.87 -10.07 18.92
CA THR A 486 1.77 -10.58 20.32
C THR A 486 1.18 -9.55 21.26
N GLU A 487 1.55 -8.28 21.12
CA GLU A 487 1.02 -7.19 21.92
C GLU A 487 -0.49 -7.04 21.75
N SER A 488 -0.96 -6.96 20.50
CA SER A 488 -2.39 -6.82 20.20
C SER A 488 -3.21 -8.04 20.68
N ILE A 489 -2.73 -9.25 20.46
CA ILE A 489 -3.40 -10.48 20.94
C ILE A 489 -3.40 -10.54 22.47
N THR A 490 -2.31 -10.14 23.13
CA THR A 490 -2.24 -10.12 24.60
C THR A 490 -3.20 -9.08 25.17
N ALA A 491 -3.29 -7.89 24.57
CA ALA A 491 -4.24 -6.88 24.99
C ALA A 491 -5.70 -7.38 24.86
N PHE A 492 -6.02 -8.05 23.74
CA PHE A 492 -7.31 -8.69 23.55
C PHE A 492 -7.61 -9.74 24.64
N ILE A 493 -6.66 -10.64 24.94
CA ILE A 493 -6.82 -11.69 25.95
C ILE A 493 -7.03 -11.06 27.34
N ASN A 494 -6.22 -10.07 27.70
CA ASN A 494 -6.35 -9.37 29.00
C ASN A 494 -7.77 -8.78 29.18
N VAL A 495 -8.32 -8.17 28.15
CA VAL A 495 -9.70 -7.67 28.22
C VAL A 495 -10.71 -8.81 28.34
N PHE A 496 -10.56 -9.86 27.54
CA PHE A 496 -11.45 -11.02 27.58
C PHE A 496 -11.49 -11.67 28.97
N GLU A 497 -10.34 -11.84 29.61
CA GLU A 497 -10.22 -12.40 30.98
C GLU A 497 -10.74 -11.43 32.02
N SER A 498 -10.44 -10.13 31.90
CA SER A 498 -10.91 -9.09 32.82
C SER A 498 -12.44 -8.98 32.84
N LEU A 499 -13.08 -9.10 31.68
CA LEU A 499 -14.55 -9.13 31.59
C LEU A 499 -15.15 -10.39 32.24
N GLY A 500 -14.45 -11.53 32.12
CA GLY A 500 -14.87 -12.79 32.78
C GLY A 500 -14.71 -12.74 34.29
N ALA A 501 -13.65 -12.13 34.80
CA ALA A 501 -13.35 -12.02 36.23
C ALA A 501 -13.93 -10.77 36.89
N ASN A 502 -14.57 -9.88 36.16
CA ASN A 502 -15.02 -8.55 36.60
C ASN A 502 -13.92 -7.70 37.27
N THR A 503 -12.69 -7.82 36.77
CA THR A 503 -11.49 -7.08 37.25
C THR A 503 -11.00 -6.17 36.16
N VAL A 504 -11.16 -4.85 36.32
CA VAL A 504 -10.78 -3.87 35.30
C VAL A 504 -9.85 -2.83 35.89
N SER A 505 -8.67 -2.65 35.26
CA SER A 505 -7.78 -1.51 35.52
C SER A 505 -8.07 -0.38 34.55
N THR A 506 -8.60 0.72 35.06
CA THR A 506 -8.88 1.95 34.30
C THR A 506 -7.61 2.62 33.81
N GLU A 507 -6.54 2.55 34.60
CA GLU A 507 -5.23 3.11 34.25
C GLU A 507 -4.63 2.36 33.08
N TRP A 508 -4.64 1.02 33.12
CA TRP A 508 -4.18 0.18 32.01
C TRP A 508 -4.96 0.47 30.72
N LEU A 509 -6.30 0.53 30.82
CA LEU A 509 -7.16 0.82 29.66
C LEU A 509 -6.80 2.18 29.03
N THR A 510 -6.71 3.23 29.85
CA THR A 510 -6.39 4.58 29.38
C THR A 510 -4.99 4.64 28.74
N SER A 511 -4.02 3.93 29.31
CA SER A 511 -2.66 3.83 28.76
C SER A 511 -2.66 3.15 27.40
N TYR A 512 -3.42 2.07 27.22
CA TYR A 512 -3.53 1.36 25.94
C TYR A 512 -4.28 2.16 24.88
N GLU A 513 -5.36 2.84 25.24
CA GLU A 513 -6.08 3.72 24.31
C GLU A 513 -5.19 4.86 23.79
N ALA A 514 -4.31 5.40 24.65
CA ALA A 514 -3.33 6.42 24.26
C ALA A 514 -2.19 5.86 23.40
N LYS A 515 -1.79 4.61 23.64
CA LYS A 515 -0.71 3.94 22.91
C LYS A 515 -1.11 3.62 21.46
N HIS A 516 -2.39 3.27 21.24
CA HIS A 516 -2.91 2.86 19.93
C HIS A 516 -4.08 3.75 19.49
N PRO A 517 -3.82 5.01 19.10
CA PRO A 517 -4.87 5.98 18.75
C PRO A 517 -5.44 5.76 17.33
N ILE A 518 -5.58 4.52 16.89
CA ILE A 518 -6.22 4.16 15.62
C ILE A 518 -7.69 3.83 15.84
N PHE A 519 -8.55 4.16 14.88
CA PHE A 519 -10.00 3.93 14.94
C PHE A 519 -10.66 4.38 16.26
N PRO A 520 -10.49 5.65 16.68
CA PRO A 520 -11.03 6.11 17.97
C PRO A 520 -12.57 6.02 18.06
N TRP A 521 -13.24 5.92 16.91
CA TRP A 521 -14.67 5.83 16.72
C TRP A 521 -15.18 4.38 16.66
N ILE A 522 -14.30 3.36 16.77
CA ILE A 522 -14.71 1.97 16.64
C ILE A 522 -15.73 1.59 17.69
N ASN A 523 -16.74 0.85 17.27
CA ASN A 523 -17.73 0.26 18.15
C ASN A 523 -17.66 -1.27 18.01
N TYR A 524 -17.42 -1.97 19.09
CA TYR A 524 -17.28 -3.42 19.14
C TYR A 524 -18.47 -4.18 18.53
N ARG A 525 -19.68 -3.56 18.51
CA ARG A 525 -20.89 -4.15 17.95
C ARG A 525 -20.80 -4.42 16.44
N ILE A 526 -19.79 -3.89 15.77
CA ILE A 526 -19.52 -4.27 14.36
C ILE A 526 -19.24 -5.76 14.19
N PHE A 527 -18.83 -6.45 15.28
CA PHE A 527 -18.64 -7.90 15.33
C PHE A 527 -19.90 -8.68 15.75
N SER A 528 -21.03 -8.03 15.98
CA SER A 528 -22.31 -8.71 16.27
C SER A 528 -22.89 -9.30 14.99
N LYS A 529 -23.62 -10.42 15.15
CA LYS A 529 -24.39 -11.03 14.07
C LYS A 529 -25.40 -10.03 13.52
N LYS A 530 -25.33 -9.76 12.22
CA LYS A 530 -26.34 -8.96 11.55
C LYS A 530 -27.58 -9.83 11.36
N ARG A 531 -28.68 -9.42 11.99
CA ARG A 531 -30.00 -10.09 11.90
C ARG A 531 -30.72 -9.71 10.62
#